data_4132a3aa5546dce3153adfe9c2fc597f
#
_entry.id   4132a3aa5546dce3153adfe9c2fc597f
#
_cell.length_a   1.000
_cell.length_b   1.000
_cell.length_c   1.000
_cell.angle_alpha   90.00
_cell.angle_beta   90.00
_cell.angle_gamma   90.00
#
_symmetry.space_group_name_H-M   'P 1'
#
loop_
_entity.id
_entity.type
_entity.pdbx_description
1 polymer ?
#
loop_
_entity_poly.entity_id
_entity_poly.type
_entity_poly.pdbx_seq_one_letter_code
_entity_poly.pdbx_strand_id
1 'polypeptide(L)'
;LGMTIEEAEADERVKGIFTITEMGSRASSEYAEGQIVEQTPAADNVVRSNREIQVFVSTGEKTEPMPSVTGLEWRSAKIILDDLGLDLQYNWKDEYSDSITSGCVIRTEPAKGEMLRQGDVLLLYRSKGPEPRPVTVISYLGYEQTTAVEEAETLGLKVTVKHVYSDALAGTVIEQSIAQDTVVTTGTEIVFTVSDGPDPSVSGTEGVPPEAA
;
A
#
# COMPACT_ATOMS: atom_id res chain seq x y z
N LEU A 1 7.80 42.98 -7.10
CA LEU A 1 7.60 41.67 -6.48
C LEU A 1 8.39 41.56 -5.16
N GLY A 2 7.96 40.72 -4.22
CA GLY A 2 8.62 40.50 -2.94
C GLY A 2 8.35 41.55 -1.84
N MET A 3 7.62 42.59 -2.12
CA MET A 3 7.13 43.57 -1.15
C MET A 3 5.72 43.22 -0.70
N THR A 4 5.31 43.63 0.48
CA THR A 4 3.89 43.65 0.83
C THR A 4 3.16 44.73 0.05
N ILE A 5 1.83 44.72 0.02
CA ILE A 5 1.05 45.76 -0.63
C ILE A 5 1.33 47.13 0.02
N GLU A 6 1.39 47.18 1.36
CA GLU A 6 1.67 48.41 2.12
C GLU A 6 3.06 48.99 1.81
N GLU A 7 4.09 48.10 1.74
CA GLU A 7 5.43 48.53 1.33
C GLU A 7 5.46 49.04 -0.10
N ALA A 8 4.75 48.37 -1.01
CA ALA A 8 4.68 48.81 -2.41
C ALA A 8 3.94 50.14 -2.59
N GLU A 9 2.86 50.39 -1.84
CA GLU A 9 2.13 51.66 -1.84
C GLU A 9 2.94 52.80 -1.22
N ALA A 10 3.82 52.49 -0.27
CA ALA A 10 4.73 53.48 0.34
C ALA A 10 5.94 53.82 -0.52
N ASP A 11 6.29 52.98 -1.50
CA ASP A 11 7.44 53.21 -2.42
C ASP A 11 7.24 54.48 -3.24
N GLU A 12 8.25 55.37 -3.26
CA GLU A 12 8.19 56.65 -3.97
C GLU A 12 7.89 56.51 -5.48
N ARG A 13 8.21 55.37 -6.08
CA ARG A 13 7.96 55.05 -7.48
C ARG A 13 6.49 54.72 -7.77
N VAL A 14 5.72 54.41 -6.73
CA VAL A 14 4.32 53.99 -6.78
C VAL A 14 3.39 55.01 -6.18
N LYS A 15 3.80 55.63 -5.07
CA LYS A 15 3.01 56.55 -4.26
C LYS A 15 2.49 57.73 -5.07
N GLY A 16 1.17 57.82 -5.19
CA GLY A 16 0.49 58.88 -5.94
C GLY A 16 0.63 58.76 -7.46
N ILE A 17 1.27 57.71 -7.97
CA ILE A 17 1.46 57.47 -9.41
C ILE A 17 0.62 56.31 -9.90
N PHE A 18 0.52 55.25 -9.07
CA PHE A 18 -0.22 54.03 -9.39
C PHE A 18 -1.17 53.65 -8.25
N THR A 19 -2.21 52.92 -8.59
CA THR A 19 -3.10 52.24 -7.60
C THR A 19 -2.81 50.77 -7.64
N ILE A 20 -2.60 50.16 -6.48
CA ILE A 20 -2.42 48.69 -6.36
C ILE A 20 -3.76 48.08 -6.00
N THR A 21 -4.13 47.02 -6.71
CA THR A 21 -5.38 46.28 -6.47
C THR A 21 -5.03 44.80 -6.31
N GLU A 22 -5.35 44.24 -5.15
CA GLU A 22 -5.23 42.82 -4.91
C GLU A 22 -6.31 42.04 -5.67
N MET A 23 -5.90 41.09 -6.49
CA MET A 23 -6.79 40.23 -7.28
C MET A 23 -7.02 38.87 -6.63
N GLY A 24 -6.22 38.50 -5.62
CA GLY A 24 -6.27 37.26 -4.90
C GLY A 24 -4.90 36.79 -4.40
N SER A 25 -4.82 35.55 -3.97
CA SER A 25 -3.60 35.00 -3.41
C SER A 25 -3.15 33.72 -4.12
N ARG A 26 -1.86 33.39 -4.01
CA ARG A 26 -1.23 32.17 -4.56
C ARG A 26 -0.19 31.65 -3.60
N ALA A 27 -0.06 30.30 -3.50
CA ALA A 27 1.03 29.70 -2.77
C ALA A 27 2.37 29.99 -3.49
N SER A 28 3.40 30.28 -2.72
CA SER A 28 4.75 30.51 -3.22
C SER A 28 5.79 30.02 -2.21
N SER A 29 6.78 29.28 -2.69
CA SER A 29 7.97 28.92 -1.90
C SER A 29 9.08 29.97 -1.99
N GLU A 30 8.97 30.93 -2.94
CA GLU A 30 9.94 31.99 -3.18
C GLU A 30 9.65 33.25 -2.35
N TYR A 31 8.35 33.54 -2.16
CA TYR A 31 7.87 34.76 -1.49
C TYR A 31 7.14 34.40 -0.20
N ALA A 32 7.48 35.09 0.89
CA ALA A 32 6.82 34.89 2.16
C ALA A 32 5.33 35.28 2.10
N GLU A 33 4.54 34.81 3.04
CA GLU A 33 3.11 35.19 3.16
C GLU A 33 2.94 36.70 3.19
N GLY A 34 1.98 37.21 2.42
CA GLY A 34 1.67 38.62 2.29
C GLY A 34 2.52 39.38 1.27
N GLN A 35 3.56 38.81 0.70
CA GLN A 35 4.36 39.44 -0.34
C GLN A 35 3.74 39.28 -1.74
N ILE A 36 3.91 40.28 -2.60
CA ILE A 36 3.45 40.26 -3.98
C ILE A 36 4.27 39.23 -4.79
N VAL A 37 3.61 38.22 -5.31
CA VAL A 37 4.21 37.18 -6.15
C VAL A 37 4.06 37.42 -7.64
N GLU A 38 3.01 38.10 -8.05
CA GLU A 38 2.71 38.38 -9.45
C GLU A 38 2.07 39.75 -9.58
N GLN A 39 2.39 40.44 -10.65
CA GLN A 39 1.77 41.74 -10.97
C GLN A 39 1.43 41.84 -12.44
N THR A 40 0.38 42.60 -12.74
CA THR A 40 -0.01 42.96 -14.08
C THR A 40 -0.26 44.48 -14.13
N PRO A 41 0.46 45.24 -14.96
CA PRO A 41 1.50 44.82 -15.92
C PRO A 41 2.74 44.25 -15.26
N ALA A 42 3.47 43.40 -16.02
CA ALA A 42 4.72 42.84 -15.52
C ALA A 42 5.73 43.90 -15.13
N ALA A 43 6.67 43.57 -14.23
CA ALA A 43 7.75 44.47 -13.85
C ALA A 43 8.53 44.95 -15.08
N ASP A 44 9.10 46.14 -14.99
CA ASP A 44 9.88 46.84 -16.04
C ASP A 44 9.08 47.24 -17.32
N ASN A 45 7.79 46.98 -17.37
CA ASN A 45 6.98 47.50 -18.46
C ASN A 45 6.74 49.03 -18.30
N VAL A 46 6.92 49.75 -19.39
CA VAL A 46 6.59 51.18 -19.44
C VAL A 46 5.08 51.34 -19.47
N VAL A 47 4.52 51.93 -18.43
CA VAL A 47 3.09 52.17 -18.28
C VAL A 47 2.81 53.65 -18.07
N ARG A 48 1.56 54.09 -18.38
CA ARG A 48 1.14 55.48 -18.13
C ARG A 48 0.89 55.67 -16.63
N SER A 49 1.12 56.86 -16.12
CA SER A 49 0.71 57.26 -14.77
C SER A 49 -0.79 57.07 -14.55
N ASN A 50 -1.20 56.89 -13.30
CA ASN A 50 -2.58 56.64 -12.88
C ASN A 50 -3.15 55.28 -13.39
N ARG A 51 -2.27 54.32 -13.72
CA ARG A 51 -2.70 52.95 -14.05
C ARG A 51 -2.87 52.13 -12.80
N GLU A 52 -3.87 51.29 -12.81
CA GLU A 52 -4.04 50.22 -11.84
C GLU A 52 -3.01 49.13 -12.08
N ILE A 53 -2.34 48.69 -11.00
CA ILE A 53 -1.45 47.53 -10.97
C ILE A 53 -2.16 46.43 -10.19
N GLN A 54 -2.54 45.38 -10.88
CA GLN A 54 -3.17 44.22 -10.29
C GLN A 54 -2.10 43.29 -9.75
N VAL A 55 -2.28 42.83 -8.52
CA VAL A 55 -1.29 41.94 -7.84
C VAL A 55 -1.94 40.70 -7.26
N PHE A 56 -1.15 39.62 -7.18
CA PHE A 56 -1.45 38.45 -6.36
C PHE A 56 -0.46 38.41 -5.22
N VAL A 57 -0.94 38.09 -4.01
CA VAL A 57 -0.10 38.00 -2.82
C VAL A 57 0.18 36.52 -2.48
N SER A 58 1.35 36.28 -1.88
CA SER A 58 1.74 34.96 -1.40
C SER A 58 0.90 34.54 -0.21
N THR A 59 0.46 33.29 -0.19
CA THR A 59 -0.02 32.62 1.02
C THR A 59 1.09 31.86 1.74
N GLY A 60 2.35 32.06 1.31
CA GLY A 60 3.47 31.26 1.76
C GLY A 60 3.58 29.92 1.04
N GLU A 61 4.42 29.06 1.55
CA GLU A 61 4.61 27.71 1.02
C GLU A 61 3.34 26.87 1.20
N LYS A 62 2.94 26.12 0.16
CA LYS A 62 1.82 25.19 0.26
C LYS A 62 2.18 24.07 1.23
N THR A 63 1.40 23.92 2.27
CA THR A 63 1.55 22.83 3.27
C THR A 63 0.23 22.12 3.49
N GLU A 64 0.29 20.81 3.71
CA GLU A 64 -0.87 19.97 4.02
C GLU A 64 -0.51 18.99 5.15
N PRO A 65 -1.43 18.67 6.05
CA PRO A 65 -1.16 17.68 7.09
C PRO A 65 -1.10 16.28 6.48
N MET A 66 -0.12 15.46 6.94
CA MET A 66 0.02 14.06 6.55
C MET A 66 -1.28 13.28 6.84
N PRO A 67 -1.96 12.73 5.84
CA PRO A 67 -3.19 11.97 6.04
C PRO A 67 -2.92 10.60 6.68
N SER A 68 -3.99 9.94 7.17
CA SER A 68 -3.88 8.59 7.70
C SER A 68 -3.89 7.58 6.55
N VAL A 69 -2.76 6.97 6.29
CA VAL A 69 -2.62 5.92 5.24
C VAL A 69 -2.22 4.56 5.81
N THR A 70 -2.05 4.45 7.14
CA THR A 70 -1.76 3.18 7.82
C THR A 70 -2.87 2.16 7.60
N GLY A 71 -2.52 0.92 7.27
CA GLY A 71 -3.45 -0.17 6.98
C GLY A 71 -3.98 -0.18 5.54
N LEU A 72 -3.76 0.88 4.77
CA LEU A 72 -4.16 0.92 3.36
C LEU A 72 -3.17 0.16 2.48
N GLU A 73 -3.65 -0.43 1.40
CA GLU A 73 -2.80 -0.96 0.34
C GLU A 73 -1.92 0.17 -0.21
N TRP A 74 -0.65 -0.10 -0.47
CA TRP A 74 0.36 0.90 -0.79
C TRP A 74 0.01 1.77 -2.02
N ARG A 75 -0.70 1.23 -3.03
CA ARG A 75 -1.13 2.01 -4.21
C ARG A 75 -2.23 3.00 -3.85
N SER A 76 -3.18 2.56 -3.01
CA SER A 76 -4.24 3.43 -2.50
C SER A 76 -3.68 4.55 -1.63
N ALA A 77 -2.70 4.23 -0.77
CA ALA A 77 -1.98 5.22 0.02
C ALA A 77 -1.29 6.26 -0.87
N LYS A 78 -0.62 5.80 -1.93
CA LYS A 78 0.05 6.70 -2.88
C LYS A 78 -0.93 7.65 -3.57
N ILE A 79 -2.08 7.17 -4.01
CA ILE A 79 -3.11 8.02 -4.64
C ILE A 79 -3.56 9.14 -3.70
N ILE A 80 -3.84 8.82 -2.43
CA ILE A 80 -4.25 9.80 -1.41
C ILE A 80 -3.16 10.85 -1.19
N LEU A 81 -1.89 10.45 -1.20
CA LEU A 81 -0.77 11.36 -1.02
C LEU A 81 -0.52 12.23 -2.25
N ASP A 82 -0.66 11.67 -3.46
CA ASP A 82 -0.54 12.43 -4.72
C ASP A 82 -1.66 13.49 -4.84
N ASP A 83 -2.86 13.20 -4.35
CA ASP A 83 -4.01 14.13 -4.36
C ASP A 83 -3.79 15.39 -3.51
N LEU A 84 -2.80 15.41 -2.60
CA LEU A 84 -2.40 16.62 -1.87
C LEU A 84 -1.80 17.69 -2.80
N GLY A 85 -1.29 17.28 -3.96
CA GLY A 85 -0.68 18.18 -4.96
C GLY A 85 0.56 18.90 -4.43
N LEU A 86 1.40 18.18 -3.67
CA LEU A 86 2.65 18.67 -3.09
C LEU A 86 3.90 18.14 -3.81
N ASP A 87 3.76 17.41 -4.93
CA ASP A 87 4.87 16.80 -5.68
C ASP A 87 5.80 15.97 -4.78
N LEU A 88 5.20 15.18 -3.90
CA LEU A 88 5.91 14.38 -2.89
C LEU A 88 6.77 13.30 -3.53
N GLN A 89 7.91 13.01 -2.91
CA GLN A 89 8.79 11.90 -3.28
C GLN A 89 8.62 10.75 -2.29
N TYR A 90 8.69 9.50 -2.78
CA TYR A 90 8.39 8.33 -1.98
C TYR A 90 9.58 7.38 -1.90
N ASN A 91 10.01 7.08 -0.67
CA ASN A 91 10.91 5.97 -0.36
C ASN A 91 10.13 4.86 0.34
N TRP A 92 10.38 3.61 -0.04
CA TRP A 92 9.70 2.45 0.51
C TRP A 92 10.69 1.56 1.27
N LYS A 93 10.26 1.09 2.42
CA LYS A 93 10.97 0.11 3.23
C LYS A 93 10.03 -1.01 3.61
N ASP A 94 10.46 -2.24 3.35
CA ASP A 94 9.66 -3.41 3.67
C ASP A 94 10.02 -3.93 5.07
N GLU A 95 9.00 -4.14 5.92
CA GLU A 95 9.11 -4.67 7.28
C GLU A 95 8.10 -5.80 7.50
N TYR A 96 8.39 -6.71 8.41
CA TYR A 96 7.41 -7.70 8.85
C TYR A 96 6.41 -7.07 9.82
N SER A 97 5.16 -7.55 9.78
CA SER A 97 4.11 -7.12 10.70
C SER A 97 3.11 -8.25 10.92
N ASP A 98 2.87 -8.60 12.18
CA ASP A 98 1.85 -9.59 12.55
C ASP A 98 0.43 -9.01 12.52
N SER A 99 0.29 -7.67 12.51
CA SER A 99 -0.99 -6.96 12.59
C SER A 99 -1.45 -6.31 11.28
N ILE A 100 -0.52 -6.05 10.36
CA ILE A 100 -0.82 -5.38 9.09
C ILE A 100 -0.60 -6.34 7.94
N THR A 101 -1.62 -6.51 7.12
CA THR A 101 -1.61 -7.40 5.95
C THR A 101 -0.46 -7.05 4.99
N SER A 102 0.12 -8.07 4.37
CA SER A 102 1.16 -7.90 3.35
C SER A 102 0.71 -6.95 2.24
N GLY A 103 1.59 -6.02 1.83
CA GLY A 103 1.32 -4.99 0.84
C GLY A 103 0.67 -3.71 1.38
N CYS A 104 0.28 -3.67 2.65
CA CYS A 104 -0.30 -2.49 3.29
C CYS A 104 0.75 -1.66 4.03
N VAL A 105 0.45 -0.38 4.22
CA VAL A 105 1.32 0.58 4.91
C VAL A 105 1.28 0.33 6.42
N ILE A 106 2.44 0.12 7.05
CA ILE A 106 2.58 -0.03 8.49
C ILE A 106 2.59 1.34 9.17
N ARG A 107 3.45 2.23 8.70
CA ARG A 107 3.65 3.59 9.20
C ARG A 107 4.34 4.46 8.15
N THR A 108 4.38 5.75 8.42
CA THR A 108 5.03 6.73 7.55
C THR A 108 5.91 7.67 8.35
N GLU A 109 6.90 8.24 7.70
CA GLU A 109 7.71 9.34 8.18
C GLU A 109 7.73 10.42 7.08
N PRO A 110 7.17 11.62 7.32
CA PRO A 110 6.55 12.13 8.55
C PRO A 110 5.32 11.33 8.99
N ALA A 111 4.99 11.41 10.29
CA ALA A 111 3.85 10.73 10.88
C ALA A 111 2.53 11.46 10.54
N LYS A 112 1.39 10.74 10.70
CA LYS A 112 0.05 11.32 10.53
C LYS A 112 -0.10 12.63 11.30
N GLY A 113 -0.57 13.68 10.60
CA GLY A 113 -0.82 15.01 11.14
C GLY A 113 0.38 15.96 11.13
N GLU A 114 1.60 15.47 10.84
CA GLU A 114 2.75 16.35 10.61
C GLU A 114 2.58 17.11 9.30
N MET A 115 3.06 18.36 9.26
CA MET A 115 2.91 19.21 8.08
C MET A 115 3.89 18.82 7.00
N LEU A 116 3.37 18.52 5.82
CA LEU A 116 4.12 18.25 4.60
C LEU A 116 4.24 19.54 3.78
N ARG A 117 5.35 19.66 3.06
CA ARG A 117 5.67 20.75 2.15
C ARG A 117 5.84 20.22 0.74
N GLN A 118 5.79 21.10 -0.22
CA GLN A 118 6.05 20.76 -1.60
C GLN A 118 7.45 20.16 -1.79
N GLY A 119 7.53 19.00 -2.44
CA GLY A 119 8.77 18.30 -2.72
C GLY A 119 9.32 17.46 -1.57
N ASP A 120 8.62 17.37 -0.43
CA ASP A 120 9.06 16.56 0.70
C ASP A 120 9.24 15.08 0.31
N VAL A 121 10.20 14.45 0.97
CA VAL A 121 10.50 13.03 0.81
C VAL A 121 9.84 12.25 1.94
N LEU A 122 8.92 11.36 1.59
CA LEU A 122 8.23 10.49 2.54
C LEU A 122 8.90 9.12 2.57
N LEU A 123 9.11 8.60 3.77
CA LEU A 123 9.48 7.20 3.98
C LEU A 123 8.23 6.42 4.42
N LEU A 124 7.84 5.45 3.61
CA LEU A 124 6.69 4.60 3.87
C LEU A 124 7.15 3.17 4.16
N TYR A 125 6.66 2.60 5.23
CA TYR A 125 6.96 1.23 5.65
C TYR A 125 5.83 0.32 5.20
N ARG A 126 6.16 -0.67 4.34
CA ARG A 126 5.20 -1.60 3.77
C ARG A 126 5.33 -2.97 4.44
N SER A 127 4.20 -3.55 4.82
CA SER A 127 4.17 -4.88 5.42
C SER A 127 4.52 -5.97 4.41
N LYS A 128 5.37 -6.90 4.86
CA LYS A 128 5.59 -8.21 4.22
C LYS A 128 4.62 -9.28 4.74
N GLY A 129 3.77 -8.94 5.70
CA GLY A 129 3.02 -9.88 6.52
C GLY A 129 3.85 -10.38 7.70
N PRO A 130 3.39 -11.44 8.40
CA PRO A 130 4.07 -12.01 9.55
C PRO A 130 5.50 -12.44 9.22
N GLU A 131 6.40 -12.33 10.21
CA GLU A 131 7.75 -12.83 10.06
C GLU A 131 7.74 -14.38 9.96
N PRO A 132 8.37 -14.95 8.92
CA PRO A 132 8.47 -16.40 8.79
C PRO A 132 9.18 -17.02 9.98
N ARG A 133 8.53 -18.02 10.62
CA ARG A 133 9.07 -18.75 11.78
C ARG A 133 9.32 -20.20 11.41
N PRO A 134 10.39 -20.84 11.91
CA PRO A 134 10.63 -22.26 11.68
C PRO A 134 9.53 -23.09 12.37
N VAL A 135 9.01 -24.09 11.65
CA VAL A 135 8.05 -25.07 12.13
C VAL A 135 8.48 -26.46 11.70
N THR A 136 8.23 -27.47 12.52
CA THR A 136 8.54 -28.87 12.20
C THR A 136 7.29 -29.55 11.67
N VAL A 137 7.39 -30.16 10.50
CA VAL A 137 6.28 -30.89 9.87
C VAL A 137 6.07 -32.18 10.60
N ILE A 138 4.83 -32.49 10.97
CA ILE A 138 4.44 -33.77 11.56
C ILE A 138 3.98 -34.76 10.49
N SER A 139 3.75 -36.04 10.86
CA SER A 139 3.13 -37.02 9.97
C SER A 139 1.62 -36.82 9.96
N TYR A 140 1.07 -36.53 8.78
CA TYR A 140 -0.37 -36.45 8.54
C TYR A 140 -0.94 -37.73 7.89
N LEU A 141 -0.09 -38.72 7.64
CA LEU A 141 -0.51 -39.99 7.05
C LEU A 141 -1.52 -40.70 7.93
N GLY A 142 -2.63 -41.13 7.34
CA GLY A 142 -3.74 -41.80 8.05
C GLY A 142 -4.72 -40.83 8.72
N TYR A 143 -4.47 -39.53 8.72
CA TYR A 143 -5.41 -38.55 9.25
C TYR A 143 -6.59 -38.37 8.29
N GLU A 144 -7.72 -37.99 8.85
CA GLU A 144 -8.85 -37.52 8.08
C GLU A 144 -8.47 -36.13 7.48
N GLN A 145 -8.87 -35.86 6.25
CA GLN A 145 -8.50 -34.70 5.47
C GLN A 145 -8.70 -33.36 6.24
N THR A 146 -9.90 -33.18 6.84
CA THR A 146 -10.26 -31.94 7.55
C THR A 146 -9.31 -31.70 8.71
N THR A 147 -9.05 -32.75 9.53
CA THR A 147 -8.14 -32.68 10.66
C THR A 147 -6.70 -32.39 10.22
N ALA A 148 -6.22 -33.03 9.17
CA ALA A 148 -4.87 -32.80 8.63
C ALA A 148 -4.70 -31.35 8.15
N VAL A 149 -5.71 -30.79 7.46
CA VAL A 149 -5.70 -29.40 6.98
C VAL A 149 -5.68 -28.43 8.15
N GLU A 150 -6.59 -28.59 9.12
CA GLU A 150 -6.68 -27.70 10.29
C GLU A 150 -5.38 -27.69 11.12
N GLU A 151 -4.78 -28.86 11.35
CA GLU A 151 -3.52 -28.95 12.09
C GLU A 151 -2.35 -28.32 11.32
N ALA A 152 -2.25 -28.55 10.01
CA ALA A 152 -1.20 -27.98 9.19
C ALA A 152 -1.34 -26.44 9.07
N GLU A 153 -2.56 -25.93 8.94
CA GLU A 153 -2.84 -24.49 8.95
C GLU A 153 -2.54 -23.86 10.32
N THR A 154 -2.83 -24.56 11.42
CA THR A 154 -2.48 -24.11 12.78
C THR A 154 -0.96 -24.00 12.97
N LEU A 155 -0.18 -24.86 12.32
CA LEU A 155 1.28 -24.73 12.25
C LEU A 155 1.74 -23.61 11.32
N GLY A 156 0.82 -22.95 10.61
CA GLY A 156 1.10 -21.87 9.68
C GLY A 156 1.55 -22.34 8.30
N LEU A 157 1.29 -23.59 7.93
CA LEU A 157 1.53 -24.12 6.59
C LEU A 157 0.37 -23.73 5.64
N LYS A 158 0.64 -23.64 4.36
CA LYS A 158 -0.38 -23.51 3.32
C LYS A 158 -0.70 -24.86 2.77
N VAL A 159 -1.96 -25.29 2.80
CA VAL A 159 -2.34 -26.64 2.40
C VAL A 159 -2.98 -26.62 1.01
N THR A 160 -2.51 -27.53 0.17
CA THR A 160 -3.14 -27.90 -1.11
C THR A 160 -3.53 -29.36 -1.04
N VAL A 161 -4.77 -29.71 -1.41
CA VAL A 161 -5.25 -31.09 -1.40
C VAL A 161 -5.40 -31.60 -2.83
N LYS A 162 -4.91 -32.84 -3.07
CA LYS A 162 -5.12 -33.61 -4.30
C LYS A 162 -5.88 -34.89 -3.96
N HIS A 163 -6.80 -35.27 -4.80
CA HIS A 163 -7.60 -36.48 -4.65
C HIS A 163 -7.18 -37.56 -5.63
N VAL A 164 -7.12 -38.79 -5.17
CA VAL A 164 -6.81 -39.96 -6.00
C VAL A 164 -7.60 -41.19 -5.51
N TYR A 165 -7.95 -42.10 -6.42
CA TYR A 165 -8.49 -43.39 -6.04
C TYR A 165 -7.38 -44.28 -5.40
N SER A 166 -7.70 -44.92 -4.29
CA SER A 166 -6.79 -45.86 -3.62
C SER A 166 -7.59 -46.84 -2.77
N ASP A 167 -6.94 -47.92 -2.29
CA ASP A 167 -7.56 -48.90 -1.41
C ASP A 167 -7.78 -48.38 0.03
N ALA A 168 -7.27 -47.17 0.36
CA ALA A 168 -7.50 -46.55 1.65
C ALA A 168 -8.92 -46.01 1.75
N LEU A 169 -9.40 -45.77 2.97
CA LEU A 169 -10.70 -45.16 3.21
C LEU A 169 -10.78 -43.79 2.55
N ALA A 170 -11.93 -43.50 1.93
CA ALA A 170 -12.18 -42.16 1.36
C ALA A 170 -12.03 -41.07 2.43
N GLY A 171 -11.39 -39.94 2.07
CA GLY A 171 -11.11 -38.83 2.97
C GLY A 171 -9.83 -39.01 3.81
N THR A 172 -9.05 -40.09 3.63
CA THR A 172 -7.83 -40.32 4.37
C THR A 172 -6.61 -39.79 3.62
N VAL A 173 -5.71 -39.07 4.31
CA VAL A 173 -4.41 -38.62 3.77
C VAL A 173 -3.49 -39.83 3.60
N ILE A 174 -3.10 -40.10 2.36
CA ILE A 174 -2.25 -41.24 2.00
C ILE A 174 -0.82 -40.81 1.64
N GLU A 175 -0.59 -39.54 1.35
CA GLU A 175 0.73 -38.99 1.04
C GLU A 175 0.81 -37.52 1.44
N GLN A 176 1.99 -37.07 1.85
CA GLN A 176 2.33 -35.67 2.08
C GLN A 176 3.61 -35.29 1.35
N SER A 177 3.66 -34.08 0.76
CA SER A 177 4.79 -33.67 -0.06
C SER A 177 6.06 -33.29 0.72
N ILE A 178 5.94 -33.04 2.03
CA ILE A 178 7.06 -32.75 2.92
C ILE A 178 7.13 -33.84 3.98
N ALA A 179 8.30 -34.47 4.13
CA ALA A 179 8.48 -35.55 5.09
C ALA A 179 8.30 -35.06 6.53
N GLN A 180 7.85 -36.00 7.41
CA GLN A 180 7.84 -35.78 8.83
C GLN A 180 9.24 -35.35 9.33
N ASP A 181 9.27 -34.58 10.42
CA ASP A 181 10.47 -34.03 11.08
C ASP A 181 11.30 -33.04 10.22
N THR A 182 10.80 -32.68 9.01
CA THR A 182 11.42 -31.64 8.22
C THR A 182 11.11 -30.28 8.83
N VAL A 183 12.13 -29.41 9.00
CA VAL A 183 11.96 -28.02 9.44
C VAL A 183 11.76 -27.16 8.22
N VAL A 184 10.64 -26.46 8.19
CA VAL A 184 10.27 -25.48 7.17
C VAL A 184 9.89 -24.14 7.82
N THR A 185 9.56 -23.12 7.05
CA THR A 185 9.06 -21.86 7.61
C THR A 185 7.55 -21.77 7.47
N THR A 186 6.89 -21.02 8.36
CA THR A 186 5.47 -20.67 8.20
C THR A 186 5.23 -20.07 6.81
N GLY A 187 4.07 -20.38 6.20
CA GLY A 187 3.74 -20.02 4.83
C GLY A 187 4.25 -20.99 3.77
N THR A 188 5.06 -22.02 4.14
CA THR A 188 5.46 -23.08 3.19
C THR A 188 4.24 -23.89 2.76
N GLU A 189 4.15 -24.20 1.48
CA GLU A 189 3.08 -25.02 0.92
C GLU A 189 3.37 -26.51 1.16
N ILE A 190 2.39 -27.23 1.71
CA ILE A 190 2.36 -28.69 1.82
C ILE A 190 1.20 -29.24 1.00
N VAL A 191 1.45 -30.28 0.21
CA VAL A 191 0.43 -30.94 -0.59
C VAL A 191 0.07 -32.27 0.08
N PHE A 192 -1.22 -32.47 0.36
CA PHE A 192 -1.76 -33.74 0.80
C PHE A 192 -2.40 -34.47 -0.37
N THR A 193 -2.08 -35.76 -0.52
CA THR A 193 -2.80 -36.67 -1.40
C THR A 193 -3.82 -37.43 -0.56
N VAL A 194 -5.10 -37.28 -0.90
CA VAL A 194 -6.22 -37.86 -0.15
C VAL A 194 -6.89 -38.94 -1.00
N SER A 195 -7.24 -40.05 -0.37
CA SER A 195 -7.98 -41.13 -1.01
C SER A 195 -9.43 -40.78 -1.26
N ASP A 196 -9.93 -41.07 -2.45
CA ASP A 196 -11.36 -41.06 -2.80
C ASP A 196 -12.02 -42.45 -2.57
N GLY A 197 -11.26 -43.40 -1.99
CA GLY A 197 -11.67 -44.79 -1.91
C GLY A 197 -11.28 -45.60 -3.16
N PRO A 198 -11.68 -46.86 -3.24
CA PRO A 198 -11.41 -47.72 -4.38
C PRO A 198 -11.99 -47.18 -5.67
N ASP A 199 -11.27 -47.35 -6.79
CA ASP A 199 -11.68 -46.92 -8.12
C ASP A 199 -12.97 -47.67 -8.54
N PRO A 200 -14.10 -46.96 -8.73
CA PRO A 200 -15.36 -47.57 -9.09
C PRO A 200 -15.35 -48.28 -10.45
N SER A 201 -14.38 -47.95 -11.32
CA SER A 201 -14.24 -48.53 -12.64
C SER A 201 -13.60 -49.94 -12.60
N VAL A 202 -12.92 -50.30 -11.50
CA VAL A 202 -12.23 -51.61 -11.34
C VAL A 202 -13.10 -52.59 -10.61
N SER A 203 -14.16 -52.21 -9.91
CA SER A 203 -15.05 -53.06 -9.11
C SER A 203 -16.02 -53.92 -9.93
N GLY A 204 -15.91 -53.99 -11.25
CA GLY A 204 -16.87 -54.61 -12.17
C GLY A 204 -16.55 -55.98 -12.73
N THR A 205 -15.44 -56.66 -12.28
CA THR A 205 -15.02 -57.96 -12.87
C THR A 205 -14.79 -59.04 -11.86
N GLU A 206 -15.74 -59.32 -10.97
CA GLU A 206 -15.76 -60.62 -10.26
C GLU A 206 -16.96 -61.45 -10.77
N GLY A 207 -16.60 -62.38 -11.62
CA GLY A 207 -17.03 -63.78 -11.68
C GLY A 207 -18.50 -64.10 -11.72
N VAL A 208 -19.04 -64.19 -12.92
CA VAL A 208 -20.15 -65.16 -13.13
C VAL A 208 -19.51 -66.58 -13.04
N PRO A 209 -19.90 -67.42 -12.07
CA PRO A 209 -19.45 -68.82 -12.08
C PRO A 209 -20.08 -69.53 -13.31
N PRO A 210 -19.32 -70.42 -14.00
CA PRO A 210 -19.93 -71.17 -15.08
C PRO A 210 -21.01 -72.12 -14.52
N GLU A 211 -22.22 -71.95 -14.99
CA GLU A 211 -23.31 -72.88 -14.76
C GLU A 211 -22.90 -74.26 -15.25
N ALA A 212 -22.88 -75.22 -14.32
CA ALA A 212 -22.57 -76.62 -14.62
C ALA A 212 -23.80 -77.26 -15.29
N ALA A 213 -23.59 -77.82 -16.47
CA ALA A 213 -24.51 -78.72 -17.21
C ALA A 213 -24.45 -80.14 -16.68
#